data_840334e8a43d391202888cb94a39ac27
#
_entry.id   840334e8a43d391202888cb94a39ac27
#
_cell.length_a   1.000
_cell.length_b   1.000
_cell.length_c   1.000
_cell.angle_alpha   90.00
_cell.angle_beta   90.00
_cell.angle_gamma   90.00
#
_symmetry.space_group_name_H-M   'P 1'
#
loop_
_entity.id
_entity.type
_entity.pdbx_description
1 polymer ?
#
loop_
_entity_poly.entity_id
_entity_poly.type
_entity_poly.pdbx_seq_one_letter_code
_entity_poly.pdbx_strand_id
1 'polypeptide(L)'
;MVLSAASVSGQQLGTVEQARAMLERAIGELKSNEATALSEFNDPNNKQFHEQDLHVFCYDMSDGKITAYESPALLNIDIRTLALKDDPIGKRAYEAVQNAPEGSIITIDYQFPKPGTTEPVSKQTLETRIGNQGCGVTYYK
;
A
#
# COMPACT_ATOMS: atom_id res chain seq x y z
N MET A 1 -9.30 -5.60 -35.67
CA MET A 1 -8.44 -6.28 -34.69
C MET A 1 -8.82 -5.88 -33.30
N VAL A 2 -8.83 -6.84 -32.43
CA VAL A 2 -9.24 -6.63 -31.05
C VAL A 2 -8.07 -6.57 -30.10
N LEU A 3 -6.89 -6.38 -30.62
CA LEU A 3 -5.67 -6.45 -29.83
C LEU A 3 -5.61 -5.39 -28.75
N SER A 4 -6.08 -4.20 -29.05
CA SER A 4 -6.03 -3.13 -28.07
C SER A 4 -6.92 -3.43 -26.86
N ALA A 5 -8.10 -4.00 -27.12
CA ALA A 5 -8.98 -4.38 -26.02
C ALA A 5 -8.36 -5.48 -25.18
N ALA A 6 -7.72 -6.45 -25.84
CA ALA A 6 -7.05 -7.52 -25.12
C ALA A 6 -5.91 -6.98 -24.26
N SER A 7 -5.13 -6.00 -24.79
CA SER A 7 -4.05 -5.38 -24.03
C SER A 7 -4.55 -4.68 -22.80
N VAL A 8 -5.66 -3.94 -22.93
CA VAL A 8 -6.21 -3.20 -21.79
C VAL A 8 -6.71 -4.16 -20.73
N SER A 9 -7.43 -5.21 -21.16
CA SER A 9 -7.98 -6.17 -20.22
C SER A 9 -6.92 -7.10 -19.67
N GLY A 10 -5.73 -7.11 -20.28
CA GLY A 10 -4.65 -7.98 -19.88
C GLY A 10 -3.79 -7.45 -18.74
N GLN A 11 -4.21 -6.33 -18.10
CA GLN A 11 -3.44 -5.83 -16.97
C GLN A 11 -3.36 -6.90 -15.89
N GLN A 12 -2.14 -7.32 -15.57
CA GLN A 12 -1.92 -8.35 -14.58
C GLN A 12 -1.89 -7.74 -13.19
N LEU A 13 -2.62 -8.36 -12.27
CA LEU A 13 -2.64 -7.93 -10.88
C LEU A 13 -1.59 -8.70 -10.09
N GLY A 14 -1.03 -8.07 -9.07
CA GLY A 14 -0.07 -8.70 -8.19
C GLY A 14 -0.73 -9.72 -7.29
N THR A 15 0.05 -10.74 -6.91
CA THR A 15 -0.40 -11.81 -6.02
C THR A 15 -0.07 -11.49 -4.58
N VAL A 16 -0.64 -12.27 -3.64
CA VAL A 16 -0.31 -12.11 -2.22
C VAL A 16 1.17 -12.38 -1.98
N GLU A 17 1.75 -13.35 -2.68
CA GLU A 17 3.17 -13.65 -2.54
C GLU A 17 4.03 -12.47 -2.98
N GLN A 18 3.66 -11.84 -4.09
CA GLN A 18 4.38 -10.66 -4.58
C GLN A 18 4.21 -9.48 -3.63
N ALA A 19 3.01 -9.30 -3.09
CA ALA A 19 2.76 -8.21 -2.14
C ALA A 19 3.60 -8.39 -0.87
N ARG A 20 3.63 -9.63 -0.34
CA ARG A 20 4.42 -9.93 0.85
C ARG A 20 5.91 -9.74 0.59
N ALA A 21 6.40 -10.21 -0.54
CA ALA A 21 7.81 -10.05 -0.90
C ALA A 21 8.19 -8.57 -1.01
N MET A 22 7.30 -7.76 -1.61
CA MET A 22 7.54 -6.31 -1.70
C MET A 22 7.60 -5.66 -0.33
N LEU A 23 6.67 -6.02 0.56
CA LEU A 23 6.67 -5.47 1.91
C LEU A 23 7.92 -5.89 2.68
N GLU A 24 8.38 -7.14 2.52
CA GLU A 24 9.59 -7.60 3.19
C GLU A 24 10.83 -6.84 2.69
N ARG A 25 10.89 -6.55 1.40
CA ARG A 25 11.97 -5.69 0.87
C ARG A 25 11.90 -4.29 1.47
N ALA A 26 10.68 -3.75 1.59
CA ALA A 26 10.47 -2.43 2.16
C ALA A 26 10.92 -2.38 3.62
N ILE A 27 10.63 -3.44 4.39
CA ILE A 27 11.06 -3.55 5.78
C ILE A 27 12.59 -3.47 5.87
N GLY A 28 13.29 -4.19 4.98
CA GLY A 28 14.75 -4.15 4.95
C GLY A 28 15.29 -2.75 4.69
N GLU A 29 14.69 -2.03 3.73
CA GLU A 29 15.11 -0.67 3.42
C GLU A 29 14.83 0.29 4.58
N LEU A 30 13.66 0.17 5.22
CA LEU A 30 13.31 1.02 6.35
C LEU A 30 14.28 0.82 7.52
N LYS A 31 14.67 -0.42 7.77
CA LYS A 31 15.62 -0.70 8.84
C LYS A 31 17.02 -0.17 8.52
N SER A 32 17.37 -0.13 7.26
CA SER A 32 18.66 0.37 6.82
C SER A 32 18.74 1.90 6.88
N ASN A 33 17.76 2.60 6.28
CA ASN A 33 17.71 4.05 6.28
C ASN A 33 16.30 4.51 5.90
N GLU A 34 15.59 5.09 6.85
CA GLU A 34 14.20 5.48 6.65
C GLU A 34 14.04 6.52 5.54
N ALA A 35 14.85 7.57 5.55
CA ALA A 35 14.73 8.63 4.56
C ALA A 35 14.98 8.13 3.14
N THR A 36 15.99 7.30 2.97
CA THR A 36 16.29 6.69 1.68
C THR A 36 15.15 5.77 1.24
N ALA A 37 14.62 4.97 2.17
CA ALA A 37 13.51 4.06 1.88
C ALA A 37 12.30 4.84 1.36
N LEU A 38 11.90 5.90 2.05
CA LEU A 38 10.74 6.69 1.64
C LEU A 38 10.94 7.32 0.26
N SER A 39 12.15 7.77 -0.03
CA SER A 39 12.48 8.29 -1.35
C SER A 39 12.31 7.23 -2.43
N GLU A 40 12.76 6.01 -2.15
CA GLU A 40 12.63 4.88 -3.08
C GLU A 40 11.17 4.49 -3.29
N PHE A 41 10.38 4.48 -2.22
CA PHE A 41 8.95 4.13 -2.32
C PHE A 41 8.18 5.17 -3.13
N ASN A 42 8.60 6.43 -3.10
CA ASN A 42 7.95 7.50 -3.84
C ASN A 42 8.43 7.62 -5.29
N ASP A 43 9.43 6.85 -5.68
CA ASP A 43 9.94 6.86 -7.06
C ASP A 43 9.17 5.84 -7.89
N PRO A 44 8.28 6.29 -8.80
CA PRO A 44 7.47 5.36 -9.58
C PRO A 44 8.28 4.50 -10.55
N ASN A 45 9.54 4.87 -10.80
CA ASN A 45 10.43 4.10 -11.67
C ASN A 45 11.17 3.00 -10.94
N ASN A 46 11.06 2.96 -9.61
CA ASN A 46 11.72 1.91 -8.82
C ASN A 46 10.84 0.66 -8.81
N LYS A 47 11.22 -0.33 -9.64
CA LYS A 47 10.42 -1.54 -9.83
C LYS A 47 10.40 -2.46 -8.61
N GLN A 48 11.30 -2.26 -7.66
CA GLN A 48 11.28 -3.05 -6.44
C GLN A 48 10.07 -2.74 -5.58
N PHE A 49 9.54 -1.51 -5.72
CA PHE A 49 8.43 -1.03 -4.88
C PHE A 49 7.23 -0.55 -5.69
N HIS A 50 7.25 -0.80 -7.00
CA HIS A 50 6.15 -0.49 -7.92
C HIS A 50 6.12 -1.57 -8.99
N GLU A 51 5.24 -2.55 -8.83
CA GLU A 51 5.14 -3.67 -9.76
C GLU A 51 3.68 -4.02 -9.97
N GLN A 52 3.23 -4.01 -11.23
CA GLN A 52 1.84 -4.27 -11.56
C GLN A 52 0.96 -3.24 -10.84
N ASP A 53 -0.05 -3.67 -10.09
CA ASP A 53 -0.86 -2.77 -9.27
C ASP A 53 -0.31 -2.59 -7.85
N LEU A 54 0.82 -3.24 -7.55
CA LEU A 54 1.40 -3.20 -6.21
C LEU A 54 2.33 -2.01 -6.05
N HIS A 55 2.22 -1.35 -4.89
CA HIS A 55 3.17 -0.31 -4.50
C HIS A 55 3.22 -0.23 -2.98
N VAL A 56 4.32 0.30 -2.45
CA VAL A 56 4.45 0.52 -1.02
C VAL A 56 3.86 1.88 -0.67
N PHE A 57 3.06 1.93 0.36
CA PHE A 57 2.63 3.19 0.95
C PHE A 57 3.08 3.23 2.41
N CYS A 58 3.30 4.44 2.93
CA CYS A 58 3.72 4.63 4.31
C CYS A 58 3.07 5.87 4.90
N TYR A 59 2.98 5.89 6.22
CA TYR A 59 2.49 7.03 6.97
C TYR A 59 3.25 7.13 8.28
N ASP A 60 3.39 8.35 8.77
CA ASP A 60 4.11 8.66 10.01
C ASP A 60 3.20 8.34 11.19
N MET A 61 3.69 7.55 12.13
CA MET A 61 2.89 7.15 13.28
C MET A 61 2.66 8.28 14.28
N SER A 62 3.48 9.33 14.26
CA SER A 62 3.34 10.43 15.22
C SER A 62 2.18 11.38 14.86
N ASP A 63 1.92 11.58 13.57
CA ASP A 63 0.88 12.53 13.14
C ASP A 63 -0.09 11.96 12.10
N GLY A 64 0.13 10.72 11.66
CA GLY A 64 -0.70 10.04 10.67
C GLY A 64 -0.49 10.49 9.24
N LYS A 65 0.42 11.41 8.97
CA LYS A 65 0.59 11.94 7.62
C LYS A 65 1.22 10.92 6.70
N ILE A 66 0.67 10.80 5.50
CA ILE A 66 1.17 9.89 4.48
C ILE A 66 2.53 10.39 4.00
N THR A 67 3.53 9.53 4.06
CA THR A 67 4.92 9.83 3.71
C THR A 67 5.36 9.18 2.41
N ALA A 68 4.65 8.13 1.97
CA ALA A 68 4.90 7.50 0.68
C ALA A 68 3.58 7.00 0.11
N TYR A 69 3.34 7.28 -1.16
CA TYR A 69 2.12 6.85 -1.82
C TYR A 69 2.30 6.91 -3.35
N GLU A 70 1.56 6.08 -4.07
CA GLU A 70 1.61 6.07 -5.53
C GLU A 70 1.13 7.41 -6.10
N SER A 71 0.06 7.97 -5.54
CA SER A 71 -0.47 9.26 -5.98
C SER A 71 0.11 10.36 -5.10
N PRO A 72 0.92 11.29 -5.67
CA PRO A 72 1.51 12.38 -4.86
C PRO A 72 0.47 13.28 -4.19
N ALA A 73 -0.76 13.29 -4.70
CA ALA A 73 -1.81 14.11 -4.12
C ALA A 73 -2.17 13.71 -2.69
N LEU A 74 -1.87 12.47 -2.30
CA LEU A 74 -2.17 11.99 -0.95
C LEU A 74 -1.02 12.22 0.04
N LEU A 75 0.15 12.66 -0.43
CA LEU A 75 1.25 12.94 0.50
C LEU A 75 0.86 14.05 1.46
N ASN A 76 1.22 13.88 2.72
CA ASN A 76 0.94 14.81 3.82
C ASN A 76 -0.52 14.87 4.25
N ILE A 77 -1.38 14.03 3.67
CA ILE A 77 -2.75 13.86 4.16
C ILE A 77 -2.70 12.92 5.36
N ASP A 78 -3.48 13.21 6.39
CA ASP A 78 -3.59 12.31 7.55
C ASP A 78 -4.36 11.05 7.14
N ILE A 79 -3.67 9.90 7.18
CA ILE A 79 -4.28 8.64 6.73
C ILE A 79 -5.56 8.33 7.51
N ARG A 80 -5.65 8.76 8.75
CA ARG A 80 -6.82 8.48 9.59
C ARG A 80 -8.10 9.14 9.06
N THR A 81 -7.97 10.10 8.14
CA THR A 81 -9.13 10.76 7.55
C THR A 81 -9.61 10.08 6.28
N LEU A 82 -8.88 9.09 5.76
CA LEU A 82 -9.27 8.42 4.52
C LEU A 82 -10.36 7.39 4.80
N ALA A 83 -11.44 7.47 4.01
CA ALA A 83 -12.57 6.56 4.14
C ALA A 83 -13.10 6.19 2.77
N LEU A 84 -13.68 5.01 2.67
CA LEU A 84 -14.37 4.51 1.49
C LEU A 84 -15.83 4.33 1.86
N LYS A 85 -16.69 5.26 1.45
CA LYS A 85 -18.08 5.29 1.88
C LYS A 85 -18.17 5.24 3.41
N ASP A 86 -18.68 4.16 3.95
CA ASP A 86 -18.85 4.02 5.40
C ASP A 86 -17.69 3.32 6.08
N ASP A 87 -16.65 2.94 5.31
CA ASP A 87 -15.51 2.20 5.85
C ASP A 87 -14.36 3.18 6.15
N PRO A 88 -14.04 3.42 7.43
CA PRO A 88 -12.91 4.28 7.80
C PRO A 88 -11.59 3.54 7.64
N ILE A 89 -11.29 3.15 6.41
CA ILE A 89 -10.16 2.25 6.11
C ILE A 89 -8.82 2.80 6.62
N GLY A 90 -8.59 4.10 6.49
CA GLY A 90 -7.33 4.70 6.91
C GLY A 90 -7.13 4.65 8.42
N LYS A 91 -8.20 4.93 9.17
CA LYS A 91 -8.16 4.83 10.63
C LYS A 91 -7.95 3.39 11.07
N ARG A 92 -8.63 2.45 10.42
CA ARG A 92 -8.45 1.03 10.72
C ARG A 92 -7.02 0.58 10.49
N ALA A 93 -6.41 1.01 9.38
CA ALA A 93 -5.03 0.67 9.07
C ALA A 93 -4.07 1.22 10.12
N TYR A 94 -4.24 2.50 10.47
CA TYR A 94 -3.39 3.15 11.46
C TYR A 94 -3.47 2.47 12.82
N GLU A 95 -4.69 2.22 13.30
CA GLU A 95 -4.88 1.62 14.63
C GLU A 95 -4.39 0.18 14.68
N ALA A 96 -4.49 -0.55 13.58
CA ALA A 96 -4.06 -1.93 13.54
C ALA A 96 -2.55 -2.05 13.76
N VAL A 97 -1.74 -1.22 13.08
CA VAL A 97 -0.29 -1.28 13.29
C VAL A 97 0.13 -0.66 14.62
N GLN A 98 -0.65 0.33 15.09
CA GLN A 98 -0.38 0.94 16.39
C GLN A 98 -0.49 -0.09 17.52
N ASN A 99 -1.44 -1.02 17.39
CA ASN A 99 -1.70 -2.02 18.42
C ASN A 99 -0.94 -3.33 18.22
N ALA A 100 -0.16 -3.43 17.14
CA ALA A 100 0.59 -4.65 16.84
C ALA A 100 2.05 -4.50 17.26
N PRO A 101 2.76 -5.62 17.53
CA PRO A 101 4.19 -5.54 17.77
C PRO A 101 4.93 -5.01 16.55
N GLU A 102 5.97 -4.21 16.80
CA GLU A 102 6.78 -3.68 15.72
C GLU A 102 7.38 -4.81 14.90
N GLY A 103 7.32 -4.66 13.58
CA GLY A 103 7.88 -5.65 12.65
C GLY A 103 6.96 -6.79 12.29
N SER A 104 5.83 -6.97 13.00
CA SER A 104 4.87 -8.00 12.63
C SER A 104 4.05 -7.53 11.43
N ILE A 105 3.74 -8.46 10.52
CA ILE A 105 2.91 -8.17 9.36
C ILE A 105 1.48 -8.56 9.69
N ILE A 106 0.57 -7.59 9.61
CA ILE A 106 -0.84 -7.79 9.88
C ILE A 106 -1.65 -7.51 8.62
N THR A 107 -2.92 -7.88 8.62
CA THR A 107 -3.77 -7.74 7.44
C THR A 107 -5.01 -6.91 7.74
N ILE A 108 -5.42 -6.12 6.74
CA ILE A 108 -6.67 -5.35 6.77
C ILE A 108 -7.44 -5.69 5.50
N ASP A 109 -8.68 -6.12 5.65
CA ASP A 109 -9.54 -6.44 4.49
C ASP A 109 -10.50 -5.29 4.23
N TYR A 110 -10.74 -5.02 2.94
CA TYR A 110 -11.74 -4.04 2.55
C TYR A 110 -12.20 -4.30 1.12
N GLN A 111 -13.19 -3.53 0.65
CA GLN A 111 -13.78 -3.69 -0.66
C GLN A 111 -13.39 -2.51 -1.53
N PHE A 112 -12.96 -2.78 -2.76
CA PHE A 112 -12.58 -1.75 -3.71
C PHE A 112 -12.66 -2.30 -5.12
N PRO A 113 -13.08 -1.50 -6.12
CA PRO A 113 -13.15 -2.00 -7.49
C PRO A 113 -11.76 -2.26 -8.08
N LYS A 114 -11.64 -3.31 -8.89
CA LYS A 114 -10.44 -3.50 -9.69
C LYS A 114 -10.31 -2.37 -10.71
N PRO A 115 -9.07 -2.06 -11.15
CA PRO A 115 -8.87 -1.01 -12.16
C PRO A 115 -9.78 -1.21 -13.37
N GLY A 116 -10.45 -0.14 -13.79
CA GLY A 116 -11.34 -0.17 -14.93
C GLY A 116 -12.71 -0.76 -14.68
N THR A 117 -13.04 -1.11 -13.44
CA THR A 117 -14.35 -1.66 -13.08
C THR A 117 -14.99 -0.80 -12.01
N THR A 118 -16.29 -1.03 -11.76
CA THR A 118 -17.03 -0.27 -10.75
C THR A 118 -17.52 -1.14 -9.61
N GLU A 119 -17.51 -2.46 -9.76
CA GLU A 119 -18.03 -3.35 -8.72
C GLU A 119 -16.97 -3.61 -7.66
N PRO A 120 -17.25 -3.33 -6.38
CA PRO A 120 -16.27 -3.60 -5.31
C PRO A 120 -16.00 -5.09 -5.17
N VAL A 121 -14.73 -5.42 -5.01
CA VAL A 121 -14.28 -6.79 -4.76
C VAL A 121 -13.30 -6.77 -3.59
N SER A 122 -12.98 -7.96 -3.07
CA SER A 122 -12.13 -8.08 -1.90
C SER A 122 -10.71 -7.65 -2.18
N LYS A 123 -10.20 -6.78 -1.33
CA LYS A 123 -8.84 -6.28 -1.37
C LYS A 123 -8.25 -6.42 0.04
N GLN A 124 -6.95 -6.68 0.13
CA GLN A 124 -6.30 -6.86 1.42
C GLN A 124 -4.99 -6.08 1.47
N THR A 125 -4.76 -5.39 2.56
CA THR A 125 -3.50 -4.73 2.83
C THR A 125 -2.68 -5.59 3.79
N LEU A 126 -1.44 -5.84 3.43
CA LEU A 126 -0.42 -6.35 4.35
C LEU A 126 0.32 -5.14 4.87
N GLU A 127 0.39 -4.98 6.19
CA GLU A 127 1.05 -3.78 6.73
C GLU A 127 1.82 -4.11 8.00
N THR A 128 2.77 -3.24 8.32
CA THR A 128 3.64 -3.39 9.47
C THR A 128 4.08 -2.01 9.94
N ARG A 129 4.69 -1.96 11.12
CA ARG A 129 5.31 -0.74 11.64
C ARG A 129 6.80 -1.00 11.85
N ILE A 130 7.63 -0.14 11.27
CA ILE A 130 9.08 -0.15 11.47
C ILE A 130 9.48 1.25 11.91
N GLY A 131 9.98 1.37 13.14
CA GLY A 131 10.30 2.67 13.71
C GLY A 131 9.04 3.54 13.78
N ASN A 132 9.10 4.71 13.18
CA ASN A 132 8.00 5.67 13.20
C ASN A 132 7.11 5.57 11.96
N GLN A 133 7.32 4.57 11.08
CA GLN A 133 6.57 4.43 9.83
C GLN A 133 5.67 3.21 9.89
N GLY A 134 4.38 3.42 9.60
CA GLY A 134 3.48 2.34 9.24
C GLY A 134 3.49 2.21 7.73
N CYS A 135 3.74 1.02 7.21
CA CYS A 135 3.85 0.82 5.78
C CYS A 135 3.09 -0.43 5.35
N GLY A 136 2.63 -0.43 4.11
CA GLY A 136 1.90 -1.57 3.60
C GLY A 136 1.92 -1.71 2.10
N VAL A 137 1.45 -2.85 1.64
CA VAL A 137 1.23 -3.16 0.23
C VAL A 137 -0.15 -3.81 0.15
N THR A 138 -0.95 -3.40 -0.82
CA THR A 138 -2.31 -3.88 -0.98
C THR A 138 -2.43 -4.71 -2.26
N TYR A 139 -3.18 -5.80 -2.19
CA TYR A 139 -3.41 -6.66 -3.35
C TYR A 139 -4.88 -7.06 -3.40
N TYR A 140 -5.35 -7.44 -4.60
CA TYR A 140 -6.71 -7.99 -4.77
C TYR A 140 -6.70 -9.48 -4.46
N LYS A 141 -7.60 -9.90 -3.59
CA LYS A 141 -7.70 -11.31 -3.19
C LYS A 141 -8.28 -12.19 -4.28
#